data_b01e98a4f0cd6da458d946e6e6f42277
#
_entry.id   b01e98a4f0cd6da458d946e6e6f42277
#
_cell.length_a   1.000
_cell.length_b   1.000
_cell.length_c   1.000
_cell.angle_alpha   90.00
_cell.angle_beta   90.00
_cell.angle_gamma   90.00
#
_symmetry.space_group_name_H-M   'P 1'
#
loop_
_entity.id
_entity.type
_entity.pdbx_description
1 polymer ?
#
loop_
_entity_poly.entity_id
_entity_poly.type
_entity_poly.pdbx_seq_one_letter_code
_entity_poly.pdbx_strand_id
1 'polypeptide(L)'
;MLDAGKLAFAPKKGKPCVVVFVGLQGSGKTTTCMKYAHYHQKIGFKPALVCADTFRAGAFDQLKQNATKIMVPFYGSYMESDPVKIVVEGVEMFRKENCDLIIVDTSGRHKQEATLFEETRQVSEATKPDLVIFVMDGSIGQATFAHAQAFRQSVPVGAVIVTKTDGHAKGGGALTVLVFTSLILHYPLGAI
;
A
#
# COMPACT_ATOMS: atom_id res chain seq x y z
N MET A 1 -23.54 -11.93 -3.39
CA MET A 1 -23.95 -10.65 -3.98
C MET A 1 -22.90 -9.62 -3.59
N LEU A 2 -22.06 -9.19 -4.50
CA LEU A 2 -21.06 -8.14 -4.26
C LEU A 2 -21.79 -6.80 -4.40
N ASP A 3 -21.72 -5.98 -3.37
CA ASP A 3 -22.36 -4.67 -3.38
C ASP A 3 -21.62 -3.74 -4.36
N ALA A 4 -22.28 -3.46 -5.48
CA ALA A 4 -21.77 -2.57 -6.54
C ALA A 4 -21.95 -1.07 -6.20
N GLY A 5 -22.22 -0.73 -4.93
CA GLY A 5 -22.72 0.59 -4.53
C GLY A 5 -21.68 1.70 -4.35
N LYS A 6 -20.37 1.43 -4.42
CA LYS A 6 -19.34 2.49 -4.38
C LYS A 6 -18.50 2.45 -5.64
N LEU A 7 -18.44 3.59 -6.33
CA LEU A 7 -17.54 3.79 -7.46
C LEU A 7 -16.11 3.40 -7.05
N ALA A 8 -15.48 2.55 -7.88
CA ALA A 8 -14.11 2.16 -7.70
C ALA A 8 -13.23 3.42 -7.63
N PHE A 9 -12.35 3.49 -6.63
CA PHE A 9 -11.36 4.55 -6.55
C PHE A 9 -10.53 4.59 -7.85
N ALA A 10 -10.52 5.73 -8.51
CA ALA A 10 -9.71 5.98 -9.69
C ALA A 10 -8.94 7.29 -9.51
N PRO A 11 -7.60 7.26 -9.49
CA PRO A 11 -6.80 8.47 -9.48
C PRO A 11 -7.09 9.30 -10.75
N LYS A 12 -7.01 10.62 -10.62
CA LYS A 12 -7.22 11.56 -11.74
C LYS A 12 -5.90 12.21 -12.11
N LYS A 13 -5.56 12.23 -13.40
CA LYS A 13 -4.37 12.94 -13.89
C LYS A 13 -4.47 14.45 -13.58
N GLY A 14 -3.33 15.03 -13.20
CA GLY A 14 -3.25 16.45 -12.85
C GLY A 14 -3.78 16.81 -11.46
N LYS A 15 -4.25 15.82 -10.67
CA LYS A 15 -4.65 16.02 -9.28
C LYS A 15 -3.85 15.07 -8.39
N PRO A 16 -2.96 15.59 -7.50
CA PRO A 16 -2.21 14.74 -6.59
C PRO A 16 -3.14 13.87 -5.74
N CYS A 17 -2.90 12.58 -5.77
CA CYS A 17 -3.63 11.56 -5.05
C CYS A 17 -2.65 10.77 -4.17
N VAL A 18 -2.95 10.58 -2.89
CA VAL A 18 -2.13 9.85 -1.93
C VAL A 18 -2.74 8.48 -1.67
N VAL A 19 -1.94 7.43 -1.91
CA VAL A 19 -2.35 6.03 -1.67
C VAL A 19 -1.37 5.41 -0.67
N VAL A 20 -1.89 4.94 0.46
CA VAL A 20 -1.09 4.33 1.52
C VAL A 20 -1.26 2.82 1.50
N PHE A 21 -0.14 2.09 1.42
CA PHE A 21 -0.11 0.63 1.46
C PHE A 21 0.21 0.15 2.88
N VAL A 22 -0.69 -0.64 3.45
CA VAL A 22 -0.57 -1.18 4.80
C VAL A 22 -0.69 -2.71 4.78
N GLY A 23 -0.24 -3.37 5.83
CA GLY A 23 -0.33 -4.84 5.93
C GLY A 23 0.84 -5.43 6.72
N LEU A 24 0.79 -6.73 6.99
CA LEU A 24 1.80 -7.42 7.78
C LEU A 24 3.14 -7.51 7.06
N GLN A 25 4.20 -7.77 7.83
CA GLN A 25 5.53 -8.06 7.27
C GLN A 25 5.47 -9.29 6.38
N GLY A 26 6.16 -9.23 5.23
CA GLY A 26 6.18 -10.33 4.28
C GLY A 26 4.92 -10.44 3.40
N SER A 27 3.90 -9.60 3.58
CA SER A 27 2.70 -9.62 2.73
C SER A 27 2.92 -9.14 1.29
N GLY A 28 4.12 -8.62 0.96
CA GLY A 28 4.45 -8.15 -0.38
C GLY A 28 4.11 -6.68 -0.64
N LYS A 29 3.99 -5.83 0.40
CA LYS A 29 3.69 -4.39 0.27
C LYS A 29 4.61 -3.69 -0.72
N THR A 30 5.91 -3.66 -0.43
CA THR A 30 6.91 -2.99 -1.28
C THR A 30 6.82 -3.43 -2.74
N THR A 31 6.72 -4.75 -2.98
CA THR A 31 6.56 -5.29 -4.33
C THR A 31 5.28 -4.81 -4.99
N THR A 32 4.19 -4.75 -4.24
CA THR A 32 2.89 -4.27 -4.73
C THR A 32 2.93 -2.77 -5.03
N CYS A 33 3.55 -1.95 -4.16
CA CYS A 33 3.78 -0.53 -4.40
C CYS A 33 4.51 -0.29 -5.73
N MET A 34 5.58 -1.07 -5.97
CA MET A 34 6.36 -0.98 -7.21
C MET A 34 5.54 -1.32 -8.45
N LYS A 35 4.79 -2.42 -8.41
CA LYS A 35 3.92 -2.83 -9.51
C LYS A 35 2.79 -1.83 -9.76
N TYR A 36 2.21 -1.30 -8.69
CA TYR A 36 1.17 -0.27 -8.76
C TYR A 36 1.70 1.02 -9.40
N ALA A 37 2.89 1.48 -8.98
CA ALA A 37 3.56 2.64 -9.56
C ALA A 37 3.84 2.43 -11.06
N HIS A 38 4.46 1.30 -11.43
CA HIS A 38 4.81 0.99 -12.80
C HIS A 38 3.59 0.88 -13.72
N TYR A 39 2.52 0.25 -13.26
CA TYR A 39 1.26 0.19 -14.01
C TYR A 39 0.71 1.58 -14.30
N HIS A 40 0.61 2.44 -13.28
CA HIS A 40 0.09 3.80 -13.47
C HIS A 40 0.99 4.65 -14.36
N GLN A 41 2.32 4.47 -14.27
CA GLN A 41 3.26 5.10 -15.18
C GLN A 41 2.99 4.71 -16.65
N LYS A 42 2.77 3.41 -16.92
CA LYS A 42 2.46 2.92 -18.27
C LYS A 42 1.18 3.51 -18.87
N ILE A 43 0.19 3.81 -18.05
CA ILE A 43 -1.06 4.47 -18.49
C ILE A 43 -0.99 6.00 -18.43
N GLY A 44 0.22 6.55 -18.23
CA GLY A 44 0.51 7.97 -18.38
C GLY A 44 0.26 8.83 -17.15
N PHE A 45 0.23 8.26 -15.94
CA PHE A 45 0.32 9.00 -14.67
C PHE A 45 1.78 9.33 -14.35
N LYS A 46 1.98 10.28 -13.45
CA LYS A 46 3.27 10.61 -12.82
C LYS A 46 3.30 10.07 -11.39
N PRO A 47 3.63 8.78 -11.19
CA PRO A 47 3.71 8.19 -9.86
C PRO A 47 4.99 8.62 -9.15
N ALA A 48 4.95 8.63 -7.81
CA ALA A 48 6.09 8.79 -6.93
C ALA A 48 5.96 7.84 -5.73
N LEU A 49 7.09 7.44 -5.15
CA LEU A 49 7.17 6.48 -4.06
C LEU A 49 7.74 7.12 -2.80
N VAL A 50 7.12 6.88 -1.66
CA VAL A 50 7.62 7.28 -0.33
C VAL A 50 7.87 6.04 0.51
N CYS A 51 9.11 5.88 1.00
CA CYS A 51 9.49 4.80 1.89
C CYS A 51 9.30 5.23 3.34
N ALA A 52 8.23 4.78 3.97
CA ALA A 52 7.96 4.96 5.39
C ALA A 52 8.27 3.71 6.24
N ASP A 53 8.91 2.69 5.65
CA ASP A 53 9.40 1.53 6.38
C ASP A 53 10.72 1.85 7.09
N THR A 54 10.63 2.44 8.27
CA THR A 54 11.78 2.79 9.11
C THR A 54 12.25 1.63 10.00
N PHE A 55 11.49 0.56 10.03
CA PHE A 55 11.76 -0.58 10.92
C PHE A 55 12.70 -1.61 10.30
N ARG A 56 12.59 -1.87 9.02
CA ARG A 56 13.39 -2.89 8.32
C ARG A 56 14.68 -2.28 7.77
N ALA A 57 15.82 -2.78 8.28
CA ALA A 57 17.12 -2.40 7.75
C ALA A 57 17.17 -2.65 6.22
N GLY A 58 17.61 -1.64 5.47
CA GLY A 58 17.71 -1.73 4.01
C GLY A 58 16.37 -1.57 3.25
N ALA A 59 15.25 -1.26 3.92
CA ALA A 59 13.97 -1.03 3.26
C ALA A 59 14.05 0.09 2.24
N PHE A 60 14.67 1.20 2.63
CA PHE A 60 14.86 2.35 1.74
C PHE A 60 15.78 2.02 0.55
N ASP A 61 16.89 1.29 0.79
CA ASP A 61 17.79 0.88 -0.28
C ASP A 61 17.08 -0.05 -1.28
N GLN A 62 16.27 -0.98 -0.79
CA GLN A 62 15.48 -1.85 -1.64
C GLN A 62 14.47 -1.07 -2.49
N LEU A 63 13.74 -0.14 -1.86
CA LEU A 63 12.80 0.71 -2.58
C LEU A 63 13.53 1.56 -3.62
N LYS A 64 14.64 2.21 -3.23
CA LYS A 64 15.49 3.03 -4.10
C LYS A 64 15.96 2.25 -5.34
N GLN A 65 16.55 1.07 -5.14
CA GLN A 65 17.00 0.23 -6.25
C GLN A 65 15.87 -0.12 -7.22
N ASN A 66 14.72 -0.49 -6.69
CA ASN A 66 13.58 -0.88 -7.51
C ASN A 66 12.95 0.33 -8.23
N ALA A 67 12.77 1.45 -7.53
CA ALA A 67 12.25 2.69 -8.10
C ALA A 67 13.13 3.21 -9.25
N THR A 68 14.46 3.14 -9.07
CA THR A 68 15.42 3.51 -10.11
C THR A 68 15.28 2.62 -11.35
N LYS A 69 15.08 1.30 -11.20
CA LYS A 69 14.89 0.39 -12.34
C LYS A 69 13.67 0.73 -13.19
N ILE A 70 12.59 1.19 -12.57
CA ILE A 70 11.36 1.58 -13.28
C ILE A 70 11.29 3.09 -13.55
N MET A 71 12.35 3.85 -13.23
CA MET A 71 12.43 5.30 -13.41
C MET A 71 11.28 6.07 -12.77
N VAL A 72 10.91 5.69 -11.56
CA VAL A 72 9.91 6.38 -10.74
C VAL A 72 10.62 7.17 -9.63
N PRO A 73 10.31 8.46 -9.42
CA PRO A 73 10.87 9.24 -8.33
C PRO A 73 10.50 8.63 -6.98
N PHE A 74 11.42 8.75 -6.03
CA PHE A 74 11.26 8.17 -4.69
C PHE A 74 11.81 9.11 -3.62
N TYR A 75 11.25 9.00 -2.42
CA TYR A 75 11.68 9.72 -1.22
C TYR A 75 11.76 8.76 -0.03
N GLY A 76 12.70 9.01 0.86
CA GLY A 76 12.89 8.31 2.13
C GLY A 76 14.07 8.91 2.88
N SER A 77 14.29 8.50 4.12
CA SER A 77 15.36 9.02 4.96
C SER A 77 16.15 7.89 5.61
N TYR A 78 17.46 8.08 5.73
CA TYR A 78 18.35 7.25 6.54
C TYR A 78 18.49 7.75 8.00
N MET A 79 18.14 9.01 8.23
CA MET A 79 18.38 9.69 9.51
C MET A 79 17.10 9.85 10.33
N GLU A 80 15.96 10.03 9.65
CA GLU A 80 14.66 10.16 10.31
C GLU A 80 14.07 8.79 10.61
N SER A 81 13.70 8.56 11.85
CA SER A 81 13.08 7.32 12.33
C SER A 81 11.56 7.42 12.48
N ASP A 82 11.00 8.63 12.43
CA ASP A 82 9.57 8.87 12.50
C ASP A 82 8.93 8.71 11.12
N PRO A 83 8.16 7.64 10.89
CA PRO A 83 7.53 7.39 9.60
C PRO A 83 6.54 8.49 9.22
N VAL A 84 5.88 9.15 10.18
CA VAL A 84 4.92 10.24 9.92
C VAL A 84 5.62 11.43 9.30
N LYS A 85 6.77 11.85 9.84
CA LYS A 85 7.55 12.95 9.28
C LYS A 85 8.02 12.64 7.85
N ILE A 86 8.57 11.44 7.62
CA ILE A 86 9.01 11.02 6.29
C ILE A 86 7.87 11.10 5.28
N VAL A 87 6.69 10.64 5.67
CA VAL A 87 5.53 10.64 4.76
C VAL A 87 5.06 12.06 4.48
N VAL A 88 4.95 12.90 5.49
CA VAL A 88 4.53 14.30 5.32
C VAL A 88 5.48 15.03 4.38
N GLU A 89 6.79 14.95 4.63
CA GLU A 89 7.82 15.59 3.79
C GLU A 89 7.79 15.06 2.35
N GLY A 90 7.73 13.73 2.17
CA GLY A 90 7.68 13.11 0.85
C GLY A 90 6.41 13.48 0.06
N VAL A 91 5.26 13.50 0.72
CA VAL A 91 3.99 13.89 0.10
C VAL A 91 4.01 15.36 -0.31
N GLU A 92 4.51 16.26 0.55
CA GLU A 92 4.63 17.68 0.23
C GLU A 92 5.58 17.93 -0.94
N MET A 93 6.74 17.25 -0.94
CA MET A 93 7.71 17.34 -2.03
C MET A 93 7.08 16.95 -3.37
N PHE A 94 6.43 15.78 -3.43
CA PHE A 94 5.86 15.27 -4.68
C PHE A 94 4.60 16.03 -5.13
N ARG A 95 3.86 16.65 -4.20
CA ARG A 95 2.80 17.60 -4.56
C ARG A 95 3.36 18.83 -5.26
N LYS A 96 4.49 19.37 -4.79
CA LYS A 96 5.19 20.51 -5.43
C LYS A 96 5.73 20.13 -6.81
N GLU A 97 6.15 18.87 -7.00
CA GLU A 97 6.62 18.34 -8.28
C GLU A 97 5.50 17.96 -9.26
N ASN A 98 4.23 18.20 -8.88
CA ASN A 98 3.04 17.85 -9.66
C ASN A 98 2.97 16.35 -10.01
N CYS A 99 3.31 15.48 -9.06
CA CYS A 99 3.03 14.06 -9.20
C CYS A 99 1.54 13.78 -9.05
N ASP A 100 0.99 12.95 -9.93
CA ASP A 100 -0.43 12.59 -9.93
C ASP A 100 -0.78 11.56 -8.87
N LEU A 101 0.19 10.68 -8.54
CA LEU A 101 -0.02 9.54 -7.67
C LEU A 101 1.17 9.37 -6.72
N ILE A 102 0.95 9.61 -5.44
CA ILE A 102 1.95 9.48 -4.39
C ILE A 102 1.66 8.20 -3.62
N ILE A 103 2.56 7.24 -3.70
CA ILE A 103 2.41 5.90 -3.14
C ILE A 103 3.29 5.78 -1.91
N VAL A 104 2.69 5.50 -0.76
CA VAL A 104 3.39 5.35 0.51
C VAL A 104 3.52 3.87 0.87
N ASP A 105 4.76 3.38 0.97
CA ASP A 105 5.09 2.04 1.47
C ASP A 105 5.39 2.10 2.96
N THR A 106 4.48 1.57 3.78
CA THR A 106 4.63 1.59 5.24
C THR A 106 5.34 0.36 5.77
N SER A 107 5.82 0.42 7.02
CA SER A 107 6.40 -0.73 7.72
C SER A 107 5.38 -1.88 7.85
N GLY A 108 5.90 -3.09 7.94
CA GLY A 108 5.12 -4.28 8.29
C GLY A 108 5.70 -4.90 9.55
N ARG A 109 4.95 -4.96 10.65
CA ARG A 109 5.41 -5.56 11.90
C ARG A 109 4.80 -6.94 12.11
N HIS A 110 5.59 -7.86 12.67
CA HIS A 110 5.21 -9.27 12.77
C HIS A 110 4.22 -9.61 13.88
N LYS A 111 4.21 -8.90 15.00
CA LYS A 111 3.47 -9.36 16.20
C LYS A 111 2.90 -8.27 17.11
N GLN A 112 3.15 -7.01 16.83
CA GLN A 112 2.60 -5.93 17.64
C GLN A 112 1.53 -5.19 16.84
N GLU A 113 0.39 -5.82 16.71
CA GLU A 113 -0.75 -5.29 15.97
C GLU A 113 -1.11 -3.87 16.42
N ALA A 114 -1.14 -3.62 17.73
CA ALA A 114 -1.47 -2.31 18.27
C ALA A 114 -0.53 -1.19 17.79
N THR A 115 0.79 -1.46 17.74
CA THR A 115 1.77 -0.45 17.29
C THR A 115 1.67 -0.20 15.79
N LEU A 116 1.41 -1.25 14.99
CA LEU A 116 1.22 -1.12 13.55
C LEU A 116 -0.06 -0.33 13.23
N PHE A 117 -1.13 -0.59 13.96
CA PHE A 117 -2.40 0.14 13.82
C PHE A 117 -2.23 1.62 14.17
N GLU A 118 -1.50 1.91 15.26
CA GLU A 118 -1.25 3.28 15.70
C GLU A 118 -0.39 4.04 14.69
N GLU A 119 0.71 3.44 14.21
CA GLU A 119 1.56 4.02 13.16
C GLU A 119 0.74 4.30 11.88
N THR A 120 -0.07 3.33 11.45
CA THR A 120 -0.92 3.49 10.26
C THR A 120 -1.97 4.59 10.48
N ARG A 121 -2.55 4.66 11.67
CA ARG A 121 -3.50 5.71 12.04
C ARG A 121 -2.86 7.10 11.99
N GLN A 122 -1.68 7.26 12.59
CA GLN A 122 -0.94 8.52 12.60
C GLN A 122 -0.56 8.96 11.18
N VAL A 123 -0.05 8.06 10.35
CA VAL A 123 0.24 8.34 8.93
C VAL A 123 -1.03 8.76 8.20
N SER A 124 -2.14 8.07 8.43
CA SER A 124 -3.43 8.37 7.79
C SER A 124 -3.99 9.73 8.23
N GLU A 125 -3.90 10.06 9.51
CA GLU A 125 -4.35 11.35 10.04
C GLU A 125 -3.51 12.52 9.51
N ALA A 126 -2.19 12.33 9.42
CA ALA A 126 -1.26 13.37 8.97
C ALA A 126 -1.38 13.64 7.45
N THR A 127 -1.61 12.62 6.65
CA THR A 127 -1.59 12.73 5.19
C THR A 127 -2.98 12.79 4.54
N LYS A 128 -4.02 12.37 5.26
CA LYS A 128 -5.40 12.26 4.76
C LYS A 128 -5.44 11.60 3.39
N PRO A 129 -5.03 10.32 3.29
CA PRO A 129 -4.89 9.65 2.01
C PRO A 129 -6.24 9.51 1.31
N ASP A 130 -6.21 9.56 -0.02
CA ASP A 130 -7.40 9.33 -0.85
C ASP A 130 -7.78 7.84 -0.86
N LEU A 131 -6.81 6.95 -0.62
CA LEU A 131 -7.03 5.51 -0.53
C LEU A 131 -6.03 4.84 0.42
N VAL A 132 -6.51 3.96 1.28
CA VAL A 132 -5.70 3.01 2.05
C VAL A 132 -5.89 1.62 1.48
N ILE A 133 -4.82 0.97 1.05
CA ILE A 133 -4.82 -0.37 0.48
C ILE A 133 -4.20 -1.35 1.50
N PHE A 134 -4.99 -2.33 1.91
CA PHE A 134 -4.49 -3.42 2.73
C PHE A 134 -3.91 -4.53 1.85
N VAL A 135 -2.62 -4.85 2.05
CA VAL A 135 -1.93 -5.92 1.33
C VAL A 135 -1.83 -7.15 2.23
N MET A 136 -2.40 -8.24 1.77
CA MET A 136 -2.44 -9.50 2.51
C MET A 136 -1.83 -10.65 1.73
N ASP A 137 -1.20 -11.55 2.46
CA ASP A 137 -0.65 -12.79 1.92
C ASP A 137 -1.75 -13.85 1.81
N GLY A 138 -2.09 -14.27 0.60
CA GLY A 138 -3.12 -15.29 0.34
C GLY A 138 -2.76 -16.69 0.86
N SER A 139 -1.48 -16.96 1.15
CA SER A 139 -1.03 -18.26 1.64
C SER A 139 -1.35 -18.52 3.13
N ILE A 140 -1.66 -17.48 3.91
CA ILE A 140 -1.80 -17.56 5.38
C ILE A 140 -3.17 -18.08 5.84
N GLY A 141 -4.17 -18.19 4.97
CA GLY A 141 -5.48 -18.79 5.30
C GLY A 141 -6.34 -17.95 6.26
N GLN A 142 -7.00 -18.61 7.24
CA GLN A 142 -7.98 -17.96 8.12
C GLN A 142 -7.43 -16.85 9.03
N ALA A 143 -6.16 -16.91 9.43
CA ALA A 143 -5.53 -15.86 10.24
C ALA A 143 -5.52 -14.49 9.52
N THR A 144 -5.50 -14.50 8.19
CA THR A 144 -5.55 -13.32 7.36
C THR A 144 -6.86 -12.53 7.52
N PHE A 145 -7.96 -13.23 7.74
CA PHE A 145 -9.27 -12.62 7.95
C PHE A 145 -9.34 -11.81 9.25
N ALA A 146 -8.84 -12.37 10.36
CA ALA A 146 -8.82 -11.67 11.63
C ALA A 146 -7.97 -10.39 11.57
N HIS A 147 -6.83 -10.45 10.89
CA HIS A 147 -5.96 -9.28 10.66
C HIS A 147 -6.66 -8.21 9.80
N ALA A 148 -7.30 -8.59 8.70
CA ALA A 148 -8.04 -7.66 7.85
C ALA A 148 -9.18 -6.96 8.62
N GLN A 149 -9.87 -7.70 9.49
CA GLN A 149 -10.93 -7.16 10.32
C GLN A 149 -10.39 -6.16 11.36
N ALA A 150 -9.27 -6.48 12.02
CA ALA A 150 -8.61 -5.60 12.98
C ALA A 150 -8.11 -4.30 12.30
N PHE A 151 -7.50 -4.40 11.11
CA PHE A 151 -7.10 -3.22 10.33
C PHE A 151 -8.29 -2.33 9.98
N ARG A 152 -9.40 -2.91 9.55
CA ARG A 152 -10.60 -2.15 9.18
C ARG A 152 -11.21 -1.39 10.37
N GLN A 153 -11.06 -1.89 11.58
CA GLN A 153 -11.52 -1.20 12.80
C GLN A 153 -10.63 0.00 13.15
N SER A 154 -9.35 -0.05 12.78
CA SER A 154 -8.36 0.95 13.15
C SER A 154 -8.16 2.03 12.09
N VAL A 155 -8.33 1.69 10.81
CA VAL A 155 -8.11 2.61 9.67
C VAL A 155 -9.15 2.36 8.59
N PRO A 156 -9.66 3.41 7.92
CA PRO A 156 -10.62 3.26 6.83
C PRO A 156 -9.96 2.63 5.59
N VAL A 157 -9.87 1.29 5.57
CA VAL A 157 -9.35 0.53 4.42
C VAL A 157 -10.35 0.63 3.27
N GLY A 158 -9.91 1.17 2.14
CA GLY A 158 -10.74 1.34 0.95
C GLY A 158 -10.58 0.22 -0.09
N ALA A 159 -9.46 -0.53 -0.05
CA ALA A 159 -9.23 -1.65 -0.96
C ALA A 159 -8.33 -2.72 -0.33
N VAL A 160 -8.40 -3.93 -0.85
CA VAL A 160 -7.52 -5.05 -0.47
C VAL A 160 -6.85 -5.64 -1.69
N ILE A 161 -5.56 -5.93 -1.57
CA ILE A 161 -4.78 -6.67 -2.56
C ILE A 161 -4.31 -7.98 -1.92
N VAL A 162 -4.62 -9.09 -2.57
CA VAL A 162 -4.16 -10.41 -2.17
C VAL A 162 -2.95 -10.79 -3.01
N THR A 163 -1.85 -11.13 -2.34
CA THR A 163 -0.58 -11.53 -2.98
C THR A 163 -0.35 -13.03 -2.84
N LYS A 164 0.66 -13.56 -3.53
CA LYS A 164 1.11 -14.97 -3.46
C LYS A 164 -0.02 -15.98 -3.72
N THR A 165 -0.87 -15.67 -4.69
CA THR A 165 -2.00 -16.53 -5.09
C THR A 165 -1.60 -17.71 -5.96
N ASP A 166 -0.37 -17.73 -6.42
CA ASP A 166 0.23 -18.72 -7.32
C ASP A 166 0.61 -20.05 -6.62
N GLY A 167 0.66 -20.07 -5.31
CA GLY A 167 1.15 -21.22 -4.54
C GLY A 167 0.13 -22.23 -4.06
N HIS A 168 -1.17 -21.96 -4.04
CA HIS A 168 -2.17 -22.89 -3.49
C HIS A 168 -3.57 -22.67 -4.07
N ALA A 169 -4.17 -23.75 -4.57
CA ALA A 169 -5.55 -23.82 -5.07
C ALA A 169 -6.65 -23.61 -3.99
N LYS A 170 -6.32 -23.07 -2.83
CA LYS A 170 -7.26 -22.84 -1.73
C LYS A 170 -7.61 -21.35 -1.60
N GLY A 171 -8.29 -20.81 -2.61
CA GLY A 171 -8.80 -19.43 -2.59
C GLY A 171 -9.89 -19.12 -1.53
N GLY A 172 -10.20 -20.04 -0.60
CA GLY A 172 -11.26 -19.85 0.37
C GLY A 172 -11.05 -18.65 1.32
N GLY A 173 -9.80 -18.39 1.74
CA GLY A 173 -9.48 -17.25 2.60
C GLY A 173 -9.61 -15.90 1.89
N ALA A 174 -9.24 -15.83 0.62
CA ALA A 174 -9.38 -14.63 -0.20
C ALA A 174 -10.85 -14.29 -0.48
N LEU A 175 -11.68 -15.31 -0.75
CA LEU A 175 -13.13 -15.15 -0.94
C LEU A 175 -13.84 -14.63 0.32
N THR A 176 -13.41 -15.05 1.50
CA THR A 176 -14.00 -14.59 2.76
C THR A 176 -13.70 -13.12 3.04
N VAL A 177 -12.52 -12.63 2.65
CA VAL A 177 -12.15 -11.21 2.76
C VAL A 177 -12.90 -10.36 1.74
N LEU A 178 -13.21 -10.92 0.56
CA LEU A 178 -14.03 -10.28 -0.49
C LEU A 178 -15.41 -9.83 -0.01
N VAL A 179 -16.03 -10.60 0.87
CA VAL A 179 -17.37 -10.31 1.42
C VAL A 179 -17.35 -9.07 2.34
N PHE A 180 -16.19 -8.70 2.89
CA PHE A 180 -16.06 -7.60 3.84
C PHE A 180 -15.44 -6.31 3.29
N THR A 181 -14.93 -6.31 2.07
CA THR A 181 -14.34 -5.13 1.46
C THR A 181 -15.02 -4.83 0.13
N SER A 182 -15.53 -3.63 -0.01
CA SER A 182 -16.30 -3.20 -1.19
C SER A 182 -15.48 -3.10 -2.50
N LEU A 183 -14.17 -3.36 -2.46
CA LEU A 183 -13.32 -3.22 -3.65
C LEU A 183 -12.12 -4.15 -3.64
N ILE A 184 -12.08 -5.09 -4.58
CA ILE A 184 -10.85 -5.78 -4.95
C ILE A 184 -10.31 -5.15 -6.22
N LEU A 185 -9.11 -4.60 -6.12
CA LEU A 185 -8.35 -4.25 -7.30
C LEU A 185 -7.70 -5.53 -7.85
N HIS A 186 -8.34 -6.14 -8.83
CA HIS A 186 -7.74 -7.24 -9.59
C HIS A 186 -6.76 -6.63 -10.60
N TYR A 187 -5.50 -6.49 -10.19
CA TYR A 187 -4.43 -6.16 -11.12
C TYR A 187 -3.90 -7.46 -11.73
N PRO A 188 -3.77 -7.53 -13.07
CA PRO A 188 -3.02 -8.61 -13.68
C PRO A 188 -1.55 -8.44 -13.29
N LEU A 189 -1.13 -9.12 -12.22
CA LEU A 189 0.23 -9.12 -11.71
C LEU A 189 1.16 -10.05 -12.54
N GLY A 190 0.72 -10.47 -13.71
CA GLY A 190 1.50 -11.26 -14.65
C GLY A 190 2.44 -10.39 -15.48
N ALA A 191 3.71 -10.75 -15.46
CA ALA A 191 4.82 -10.29 -16.30
C ALA A 191 5.41 -8.90 -15.95
N ILE A 192 6.35 -8.91 -15.04
CA ILE A 192 7.62 -8.19 -15.14
C ILE A 192 8.72 -9.19 -14.86
#